data_713f89a2a21ddacc52bbee2148106ba3
#
_entry.id   713f89a2a21ddacc52bbee2148106ba3
#
_cell.length_a   1.000
_cell.length_b   1.000
_cell.length_c   1.000
_cell.angle_alpha   90.00
_cell.angle_beta   90.00
_cell.angle_gamma   90.00
#
_symmetry.space_group_name_H-M   'P 1'
#
loop_
_entity.id
_entity.type
_entity.pdbx_description
1 polymer ?
#
loop_
_entity_poly.entity_id
_entity_poly.type
_entity_poly.pdbx_seq_one_letter_code
_entity_poly.pdbx_strand_id
1 'polypeptide(L)'
;MKRLRVVLLKVNEHRVIMEVKVMNIIDQINSENVKKEVPSFNVGDTVKVSVKVVEGTRERIQAYEGVVIAKRGGSISETFTVRRISFGIGVERTFPLHSPKITDIKVVKKGAVRRAKLYYLRNLTGKAAKVKEVIR
;
A
#
# COMPACT_ATOMS: atom_id res chain seq x y z
N MET A 1 7.49 51.95 14.22
CA MET A 1 8.10 50.72 13.64
C MET A 1 7.39 49.42 14.04
N LYS A 2 6.83 49.26 15.26
CA LYS A 2 6.15 48.00 15.66
C LYS A 2 4.84 47.67 14.89
N ARG A 3 4.07 48.70 14.47
CA ARG A 3 2.78 48.46 13.76
C ARG A 3 2.94 47.96 12.34
N LEU A 4 4.01 48.41 11.62
CA LEU A 4 4.26 47.90 10.24
C LEU A 4 4.67 46.44 10.20
N ARG A 5 5.43 46.00 11.20
CA ARG A 5 5.87 44.60 11.29
C ARG A 5 4.71 43.62 11.52
N VAL A 6 3.74 44.03 12.35
CA VAL A 6 2.57 43.20 12.65
C VAL A 6 1.63 43.09 11.45
N VAL A 7 1.49 44.15 10.66
CA VAL A 7 0.66 44.16 9.43
C VAL A 7 1.30 43.30 8.33
N LEU A 8 2.63 43.36 8.18
CA LEU A 8 3.36 42.53 7.22
C LEU A 8 3.30 41.04 7.57
N LEU A 9 3.39 40.69 8.84
CA LEU A 9 3.24 39.31 9.30
C LEU A 9 1.82 38.77 9.07
N LYS A 10 0.78 39.58 9.37
CA LYS A 10 -0.61 39.20 9.10
C LYS A 10 -0.92 39.02 7.61
N VAL A 11 -0.36 39.86 6.76
CA VAL A 11 -0.54 39.73 5.31
C VAL A 11 0.15 38.48 4.76
N ASN A 12 1.35 38.15 5.26
CA ASN A 12 2.04 36.92 4.87
C ASN A 12 1.30 35.66 5.38
N GLU A 13 0.82 35.66 6.61
CA GLU A 13 0.05 34.52 7.13
C GLU A 13 -1.26 34.30 6.35
N HIS A 14 -1.97 35.37 5.99
CA HIS A 14 -3.18 35.24 5.17
C HIS A 14 -2.88 34.73 3.75
N ARG A 15 -1.76 35.18 3.17
CA ARG A 15 -1.35 34.74 1.84
C ARG A 15 -0.90 33.29 1.84
N VAL A 16 -0.15 32.86 2.84
CA VAL A 16 0.26 31.47 3.04
C VAL A 16 -0.95 30.55 3.30
N ILE A 17 -1.92 31.02 4.11
CA ILE A 17 -3.15 30.25 4.37
C ILE A 17 -4.02 30.15 3.11
N MET A 18 -4.10 31.20 2.29
CA MET A 18 -4.84 31.13 1.02
C MET A 18 -4.11 30.26 -0.02
N GLU A 19 -2.79 30.31 -0.13
CA GLU A 19 -2.02 29.43 -1.02
C GLU A 19 -2.12 27.96 -0.58
N VAL A 20 -2.06 27.67 0.70
CA VAL A 20 -2.27 26.31 1.23
C VAL A 20 -3.72 25.85 1.00
N LYS A 21 -4.69 26.75 1.08
CA LYS A 21 -6.12 26.41 0.89
C LYS A 21 -6.50 26.22 -0.59
N VAL A 22 -5.78 26.84 -1.52
CA VAL A 22 -5.99 26.67 -2.97
C VAL A 22 -5.23 25.44 -3.49
N MET A 23 -4.19 24.98 -2.77
CA MET A 23 -3.25 24.02 -3.32
C MET A 23 -3.72 22.59 -3.38
N ASN A 24 -4.83 22.16 -2.74
CA ASN A 24 -4.99 20.70 -2.66
C ASN A 24 -6.42 20.18 -2.49
N ILE A 25 -7.32 20.52 -3.40
CA ILE A 25 -8.60 19.77 -3.51
C ILE A 25 -8.31 18.30 -3.81
N ILE A 26 -7.33 18.02 -4.66
CA ILE A 26 -6.91 16.64 -4.98
C ILE A 26 -6.32 15.94 -3.77
N ASP A 27 -5.44 16.59 -3.00
CA ASP A 27 -4.85 16.01 -1.80
C ASP A 27 -5.89 15.82 -0.68
N GLN A 28 -6.86 16.70 -0.59
CA GLN A 28 -7.98 16.55 0.33
C GLN A 28 -8.84 15.33 0.00
N ILE A 29 -9.23 15.18 -1.27
CA ILE A 29 -9.95 14.00 -1.77
C ILE A 29 -9.12 12.73 -1.55
N ASN A 30 -7.82 12.78 -1.82
CA ASN A 30 -6.93 11.65 -1.60
C ASN A 30 -6.87 11.26 -0.12
N SER A 31 -6.75 12.23 0.80
CA SER A 31 -6.67 11.97 2.23
C SER A 31 -7.96 11.36 2.81
N GLU A 32 -9.12 11.75 2.28
CA GLU A 32 -10.41 11.21 2.67
C GLU A 32 -10.58 9.73 2.26
N ASN A 33 -10.04 9.36 1.09
CA ASN A 33 -10.16 8.01 0.54
C ASN A 33 -9.05 7.04 0.98
N VAL A 34 -8.02 7.51 1.68
CA VAL A 34 -6.99 6.65 2.26
C VAL A 34 -7.56 5.89 3.46
N LYS A 35 -7.45 4.56 3.45
CA LYS A 35 -7.81 3.73 4.61
C LYS A 35 -6.91 4.07 5.80
N LYS A 36 -7.52 4.42 6.94
CA LYS A 36 -6.81 4.77 8.19
C LYS A 36 -6.15 3.55 8.85
N GLU A 37 -6.76 2.38 8.70
CA GLU A 37 -6.30 1.14 9.33
C GLU A 37 -5.75 0.19 8.27
N VAL A 38 -4.46 0.28 8.00
CA VAL A 38 -3.75 -0.65 7.13
C VAL A 38 -2.61 -1.27 7.93
N PRO A 39 -2.52 -2.62 8.00
CA PRO A 39 -1.41 -3.26 8.69
C PRO A 39 -0.09 -2.91 8.01
N SER A 40 0.94 -2.64 8.81
CA SER A 40 2.27 -2.40 8.29
C SER A 40 2.91 -3.72 7.86
N PHE A 41 3.22 -3.86 6.59
CA PHE A 41 3.96 -4.98 6.03
C PHE A 41 5.00 -4.48 5.03
N ASN A 42 6.04 -5.27 4.84
CA ASN A 42 7.15 -4.95 3.96
C ASN A 42 7.21 -5.89 2.76
N VAL A 43 8.03 -5.51 1.77
CA VAL A 43 8.38 -6.43 0.67
C VAL A 43 9.13 -7.62 1.26
N GLY A 44 8.79 -8.82 0.82
CA GLY A 44 9.31 -10.08 1.34
C GLY A 44 8.42 -10.76 2.37
N ASP A 45 7.47 -10.04 2.98
CA ASP A 45 6.52 -10.64 3.91
C ASP A 45 5.52 -11.54 3.17
N THR A 46 5.12 -12.62 3.83
CA THR A 46 4.00 -13.44 3.38
C THR A 46 2.72 -12.87 3.95
N VAL A 47 1.81 -12.47 3.08
CA VAL A 47 0.54 -11.85 3.46
C VAL A 47 -0.63 -12.67 2.92
N LYS A 48 -1.72 -12.66 3.68
CA LYS A 48 -3.02 -13.20 3.29
C LYS A 48 -3.97 -12.03 3.07
N VAL A 49 -4.35 -11.80 1.82
CA VAL A 49 -5.25 -10.71 1.40
C VAL A 49 -6.65 -11.27 1.20
N SER A 50 -7.61 -10.75 1.93
CA SER A 50 -9.03 -11.08 1.81
C SER A 50 -9.69 -10.11 0.84
N VAL A 51 -10.13 -10.61 -0.31
CA VAL A 51 -10.74 -9.82 -1.38
C VAL A 51 -12.21 -10.14 -1.49
N LYS A 52 -13.06 -9.13 -1.47
CA LYS A 52 -14.49 -9.23 -1.72
C LYS A 52 -14.71 -9.38 -3.23
N VAL A 53 -15.30 -10.48 -3.64
CA VAL A 53 -15.69 -10.76 -5.02
C VAL A 53 -17.20 -10.73 -5.09
N VAL A 54 -17.73 -9.95 -6.03
CA VAL A 54 -19.17 -9.85 -6.30
C VAL A 54 -19.44 -10.53 -7.63
N GLU A 55 -20.27 -11.57 -7.62
CA GLU A 55 -20.65 -12.35 -8.78
C GLU A 55 -22.19 -12.34 -8.91
N GLY A 56 -22.69 -11.42 -9.74
CA GLY A 56 -24.14 -11.18 -9.83
C GLY A 56 -24.70 -10.67 -8.50
N THR A 57 -25.61 -11.44 -7.91
CA THR A 57 -26.22 -11.14 -6.61
C THR A 57 -25.49 -11.71 -5.40
N ARG A 58 -24.47 -12.55 -5.63
CA ARG A 58 -23.70 -13.21 -4.56
C ARG A 58 -22.39 -12.47 -4.28
N GLU A 59 -22.13 -12.28 -3.00
CA GLU A 59 -20.86 -11.73 -2.51
C GLU A 59 -20.10 -12.83 -1.77
N ARG A 60 -18.82 -12.98 -2.07
CA ARG A 60 -17.93 -13.90 -1.36
C ARG A 60 -16.58 -13.29 -1.07
N ILE A 61 -15.95 -13.71 0.01
CA ILE A 61 -14.58 -13.32 0.36
C ILE A 61 -13.64 -14.40 -0.13
N GLN A 62 -12.70 -14.01 -0.98
CA GLN A 62 -11.65 -14.89 -1.49
C GLN A 62 -10.32 -14.51 -0.86
N ALA A 63 -9.64 -15.44 -0.22
CA ALA A 63 -8.32 -15.24 0.34
C ALA A 63 -7.23 -15.52 -0.70
N TYR A 64 -6.27 -14.60 -0.83
CA TYR A 64 -5.09 -14.75 -1.65
C TYR A 64 -3.85 -14.65 -0.76
N GLU A 65 -3.14 -15.77 -0.58
CA GLU A 65 -1.95 -15.84 0.25
C GLU A 65 -0.70 -15.96 -0.62
N GLY A 66 0.34 -15.19 -0.31
CA GLY A 66 1.59 -15.21 -1.04
C GLY A 66 2.61 -14.21 -0.50
N VAL A 67 3.75 -14.13 -1.18
CA VAL A 67 4.86 -13.24 -0.82
C VAL A 67 4.70 -11.90 -1.53
N VAL A 68 4.86 -10.79 -0.82
CA VAL A 68 4.89 -9.44 -1.40
C VAL A 68 6.21 -9.25 -2.15
N ILE A 69 6.15 -9.10 -3.46
CA ILE A 69 7.34 -8.92 -4.31
C ILE A 69 7.66 -7.47 -4.62
N ALA A 70 6.68 -6.58 -4.60
CA ALA A 70 6.87 -5.17 -4.88
C ALA A 70 5.78 -4.32 -4.22
N LYS A 71 6.14 -3.09 -3.85
CA LYS A 71 5.23 -1.99 -3.51
C LYS A 71 5.51 -0.83 -4.44
N ARG A 72 4.49 -0.12 -4.88
CA ARG A 72 4.58 1.03 -5.78
C ARG A 72 3.55 2.09 -5.42
N GLY A 73 3.85 3.33 -5.79
CA GLY A 73 2.96 4.47 -5.56
C GLY A 73 3.03 4.98 -4.14
N GLY A 74 2.17 5.93 -3.85
CA GLY A 74 2.01 6.52 -2.53
C GLY A 74 0.60 7.07 -2.38
N SER A 75 0.18 7.35 -1.14
CA SER A 75 -1.16 7.80 -0.82
C SER A 75 -2.21 6.85 -1.40
N ILE A 76 -3.29 7.35 -1.98
CA ILE A 76 -4.38 6.53 -2.56
C ILE A 76 -3.93 5.59 -3.69
N SER A 77 -2.86 5.96 -4.43
CA SER A 77 -2.33 5.19 -5.56
C SER A 77 -1.40 4.05 -5.13
N GLU A 78 -1.21 3.83 -3.83
CA GLU A 78 -0.32 2.76 -3.35
C GLU A 78 -0.85 1.39 -3.74
N THR A 79 0.01 0.60 -4.40
CA THR A 79 -0.28 -0.76 -4.83
C THR A 79 0.82 -1.71 -4.36
N PHE A 80 0.45 -2.95 -4.11
CA PHE A 80 1.40 -4.01 -3.79
C PHE A 80 1.11 -5.25 -4.62
N THR A 81 2.17 -5.95 -5.03
CA THR A 81 2.08 -7.15 -5.84
C THR A 81 2.43 -8.36 -4.98
N VAL A 82 1.53 -9.33 -4.96
CA VAL A 82 1.69 -10.60 -4.23
C VAL A 82 1.88 -11.74 -5.22
N ARG A 83 2.93 -12.53 -5.00
CA ARG A 83 3.25 -13.72 -5.77
C ARG A 83 2.97 -14.98 -4.98
N ARG A 84 2.28 -15.92 -5.57
CA ARG A 84 2.13 -17.28 -5.05
C ARG A 84 2.43 -18.30 -6.13
N ILE A 85 2.77 -19.51 -5.72
CA ILE A 85 2.89 -20.66 -6.63
C ILE A 85 1.59 -21.47 -6.49
N SER A 86 0.91 -21.65 -7.61
CA SER A 86 -0.31 -22.46 -7.69
C SER A 86 -0.09 -23.56 -8.72
N PHE A 87 -0.17 -24.82 -8.29
CA PHE A 87 0.06 -25.98 -9.16
C PHE A 87 1.38 -25.92 -9.96
N GLY A 88 2.46 -25.47 -9.33
CA GLY A 88 3.77 -25.31 -9.96
C GLY A 88 3.97 -24.03 -10.79
N ILE A 89 2.90 -23.27 -11.02
CA ILE A 89 2.92 -22.04 -11.80
C ILE A 89 2.96 -20.82 -10.87
N GLY A 90 3.88 -19.89 -11.15
CA GLY A 90 3.96 -18.61 -10.41
C GLY A 90 2.86 -17.66 -10.88
N VAL A 91 1.97 -17.29 -9.98
CA VAL A 91 0.88 -16.34 -10.22
C VAL A 91 1.14 -15.07 -9.43
N GLU A 92 1.07 -13.92 -10.09
CA GLU A 92 1.22 -12.60 -9.48
C GLU A 92 -0.09 -11.81 -9.60
N ARG A 93 -0.48 -11.15 -8.52
CA ARG A 93 -1.64 -10.27 -8.50
C ARG A 93 -1.29 -8.96 -7.81
N THR A 94 -1.61 -7.86 -8.47
CA THR A 94 -1.43 -6.51 -7.93
C THR A 94 -2.71 -6.04 -7.29
N PHE A 95 -2.60 -5.55 -6.07
CA PHE A 95 -3.71 -5.04 -5.26
C PHE A 95 -3.50 -3.57 -4.96
N PRO A 96 -4.49 -2.69 -5.24
CA PRO A 96 -4.48 -1.32 -4.70
C PRO A 96 -4.73 -1.38 -3.19
N LEU A 97 -3.85 -0.78 -2.39
CA LEU A 97 -3.87 -0.88 -0.92
C LEU A 97 -5.18 -0.33 -0.32
N HIS A 98 -5.64 0.79 -0.84
CA HIS A 98 -6.81 1.51 -0.32
C HIS A 98 -8.13 1.11 -1.00
N SER A 99 -8.13 0.06 -1.85
CA SER A 99 -9.35 -0.39 -2.53
C SER A 99 -10.42 -0.87 -1.53
N PRO A 100 -11.70 -0.50 -1.71
CA PRO A 100 -12.81 -1.00 -0.90
C PRO A 100 -13.06 -2.51 -1.08
N LYS A 101 -12.56 -3.10 -2.19
CA LYS A 101 -12.65 -4.54 -2.43
C LYS A 101 -11.75 -5.37 -1.51
N ILE A 102 -10.72 -4.76 -0.90
CA ILE A 102 -9.86 -5.44 0.08
C ILE A 102 -10.50 -5.29 1.44
N THR A 103 -10.95 -6.41 2.01
CA THR A 103 -11.58 -6.44 3.32
C THR A 103 -10.55 -6.46 4.44
N ASP A 104 -9.51 -7.30 4.29
CA ASP A 104 -8.51 -7.47 5.33
C ASP A 104 -7.16 -7.91 4.73
N ILE A 105 -6.07 -7.54 5.40
CA ILE A 105 -4.70 -7.95 5.05
C ILE A 105 -4.04 -8.46 6.34
N LYS A 106 -3.68 -9.75 6.39
CA LYS A 106 -2.98 -10.35 7.52
C LYS A 106 -1.55 -10.70 7.13
N VAL A 107 -0.59 -10.29 7.95
CA VAL A 107 0.80 -10.73 7.82
C VAL A 107 0.93 -12.09 8.47
N VAL A 108 1.24 -13.12 7.68
CA VAL A 108 1.40 -14.51 8.14
C VAL A 108 2.82 -14.74 8.62
N LYS A 109 3.82 -14.25 7.84
CA LYS A 109 5.25 -14.41 8.11
C LYS A 109 6.01 -13.18 7.70
N LYS A 110 6.99 -12.78 8.50
CA LYS A 110 7.91 -11.67 8.16
C LYS A 110 9.12 -12.20 7.43
N GLY A 111 9.44 -11.60 6.29
CA GLY A 111 10.56 -12.00 5.45
C GLY A 111 11.77 -11.07 5.59
N ALA A 112 12.97 -11.64 5.65
CA ALA A 112 14.22 -10.90 5.63
C ALA A 112 14.71 -10.74 4.19
N VAL A 113 14.60 -9.54 3.64
CA VAL A 113 15.06 -9.21 2.29
C VAL A 113 15.87 -7.93 2.28
N ARG A 114 16.86 -7.84 1.35
CA ARG A 114 17.69 -6.66 1.16
C ARG A 114 17.26 -5.78 0.00
N ARG A 115 16.39 -6.29 -0.88
CA ARG A 115 15.95 -5.60 -2.09
C ARG A 115 14.54 -5.07 -1.93
N ALA A 116 14.29 -3.87 -2.45
CA ALA A 116 12.97 -3.25 -2.46
C ALA A 116 11.98 -3.92 -3.44
N LYS A 117 12.48 -4.66 -4.43
CA LYS A 117 11.68 -5.39 -5.42
C LYS A 117 12.29 -6.77 -5.64
N LEU A 118 11.47 -7.82 -5.56
CA LEU A 118 11.90 -9.21 -5.58
C LEU A 118 11.57 -9.89 -6.91
N TYR A 119 11.80 -9.21 -8.04
CA TYR A 119 11.48 -9.76 -9.36
C TYR A 119 12.34 -10.98 -9.73
N TYR A 120 13.50 -11.15 -9.12
CA TYR A 120 14.33 -12.35 -9.31
C TYR A 120 13.63 -13.65 -8.89
N LEU A 121 12.61 -13.58 -8.01
CA LEU A 121 11.83 -14.74 -7.61
C LEU A 121 11.05 -15.36 -8.77
N ARG A 122 10.87 -14.63 -9.88
CA ARG A 122 10.18 -15.14 -11.06
C ARG A 122 10.95 -16.29 -11.73
N ASN A 123 12.28 -16.20 -11.68
CA ASN A 123 13.17 -17.17 -12.30
C ASN A 123 13.56 -18.33 -11.35
N LEU A 124 13.12 -18.26 -10.09
CA LEU A 124 13.46 -19.25 -9.08
C LEU A 124 12.26 -20.17 -8.80
N THR A 125 12.56 -21.46 -8.61
CA THR A 125 11.57 -22.49 -8.29
C THR A 125 11.97 -23.28 -7.03
N GLY A 126 11.00 -23.94 -6.42
CA GLY A 126 11.23 -24.81 -5.27
C GLY A 126 11.84 -24.11 -4.05
N LYS A 127 12.89 -24.67 -3.48
CA LYS A 127 13.53 -24.17 -2.26
C LYS A 127 14.22 -22.81 -2.46
N ALA A 128 14.75 -22.54 -3.63
CA ALA A 128 15.44 -21.28 -3.96
C ALA A 128 14.48 -20.07 -3.99
N ALA A 129 13.19 -20.29 -4.27
CA ALA A 129 12.17 -19.25 -4.29
C ALA A 129 11.63 -18.89 -2.88
N LYS A 130 12.06 -19.60 -1.83
CA LYS A 130 11.62 -19.30 -0.46
C LYS A 130 12.39 -18.10 0.10
N VAL A 131 11.66 -17.12 0.60
CA VAL A 131 12.22 -16.00 1.34
C VAL A 131 12.57 -16.47 2.76
N LYS A 132 13.73 -16.06 3.28
CA LYS A 132 14.12 -16.36 4.67
C LYS A 132 13.20 -15.64 5.63
N GLU A 133 12.72 -16.35 6.65
CA GLU A 133 11.89 -15.78 7.70
C GLU A 133 12.74 -15.06 8.74
N VAL A 134 12.22 -13.97 9.28
CA VAL A 134 12.78 -13.33 10.48
C VAL A 134 12.22 -14.07 11.69
N ILE A 135 13.03 -14.93 12.28
CA ILE A 135 12.72 -15.57 13.55
C ILE A 135 13.09 -14.54 14.65
N ARG A 136 12.09 -14.09 15.39
CA ARG A 136 12.29 -13.30 16.61
C ARG A 136 12.15 -14.19 17.82
#